data_632c2abef31c1ead2cca7066b911a381
#
_entry.id   632c2abef31c1ead2cca7066b911a381
#
_cell.length_a   1.000
_cell.length_b   1.000
_cell.length_c   1.000
_cell.angle_alpha   90.00
_cell.angle_beta   90.00
_cell.angle_gamma   90.00
#
_symmetry.space_group_name_H-M   'P 1'
#
loop_
_entity.id
_entity.type
_entity.pdbx_description
1 polymer ?
#
loop_
_entity_poly.entity_id
_entity_poly.type
_entity_poly.pdbx_seq_one_letter_code
_entity_poly.pdbx_strand_id
1 'polypeptide(L)'
;ARGTTDVKPEHLGSFEGLAAEVKQTVLGQDAFVDSVVRAMRRPFVLGTEGAAARNVILLWGAPGTGRHFALAETARIMAARGLLQSDRMAVMDLALYPDPGAEKLFLQDLYAALHAPGEIVVFEHYESCHPGFLRILSDLAVKGSAPLSSRYLVNKEGILVEAGTALAPGAVSRIDPCGKYLIFFSRKGREALADKFGASFVAAVGDVCQTAPFTPEALAALAAQQLNALAQRVNSRLGLTLTAGAEVRDYVAAQCSKEKGAEGLADCCERIFRALSEYCLQT
;
A
#
# COMPACT_ATOMS: atom_id res chain seq x y z
N ALA A 1 -26.10 -1.44 -10.46
CA ALA A 1 -26.13 -2.21 -9.22
C ALA A 1 -24.80 -2.93 -9.08
N ARG A 2 -24.00 -2.55 -8.08
CA ARG A 2 -22.76 -3.26 -7.75
C ARG A 2 -23.18 -4.46 -6.90
N GLY A 3 -23.02 -5.65 -7.48
CA GLY A 3 -23.41 -6.89 -6.82
C GLY A 3 -22.53 -7.26 -5.63
N THR A 4 -23.01 -8.17 -4.82
CA THR A 4 -22.23 -8.87 -3.79
C THR A 4 -21.05 -9.57 -4.48
N THR A 5 -19.89 -9.54 -3.86
CA THR A 5 -18.76 -10.36 -4.33
C THR A 5 -19.09 -11.81 -3.99
N ASP A 6 -19.43 -12.60 -5.00
CA ASP A 6 -19.72 -14.01 -4.81
C ASP A 6 -18.45 -14.76 -4.43
N VAL A 7 -18.53 -15.55 -3.37
CA VAL A 7 -17.44 -16.46 -2.98
C VAL A 7 -17.42 -17.62 -3.98
N LYS A 8 -16.36 -17.70 -4.78
CA LYS A 8 -16.15 -18.79 -5.71
C LYS A 8 -15.11 -19.76 -5.16
N PRO A 9 -15.40 -21.07 -5.08
CA PRO A 9 -14.44 -22.06 -4.59
C PRO A 9 -13.10 -22.04 -5.33
N GLU A 10 -13.12 -21.77 -6.64
CA GLU A 10 -11.94 -21.64 -7.48
C GLU A 10 -11.01 -20.47 -7.02
N HIS A 11 -11.56 -19.36 -6.53
CA HIS A 11 -10.77 -18.26 -6.00
C HIS A 11 -10.04 -18.65 -4.72
N LEU A 12 -10.65 -19.46 -3.86
CA LEU A 12 -10.01 -19.96 -2.64
C LEU A 12 -8.82 -20.87 -2.97
N GLY A 13 -8.96 -21.73 -3.98
CA GLY A 13 -7.86 -22.57 -4.50
C GLY A 13 -6.71 -21.72 -5.05
N SER A 14 -7.01 -20.57 -5.66
CA SER A 14 -5.99 -19.66 -6.21
C SER A 14 -5.15 -18.97 -5.14
N PHE A 15 -5.53 -19.02 -3.86
CA PHE A 15 -4.70 -18.56 -2.73
C PHE A 15 -3.70 -19.61 -2.24
N GLU A 16 -3.83 -20.85 -2.68
CA GLU A 16 -2.91 -21.89 -2.27
C GLU A 16 -1.49 -21.59 -2.72
N GLY A 17 -0.54 -21.66 -1.77
CA GLY A 17 0.88 -21.34 -2.04
C GLY A 17 1.19 -19.88 -2.31
N LEU A 18 0.22 -18.97 -2.26
CA LEU A 18 0.44 -17.55 -2.56
C LEU A 18 1.41 -16.91 -1.57
N ALA A 19 1.22 -17.13 -0.26
CA ALA A 19 2.14 -16.60 0.75
C ALA A 19 3.57 -17.15 0.56
N ALA A 20 3.73 -18.41 0.22
CA ALA A 20 5.04 -19.00 -0.05
C ALA A 20 5.72 -18.33 -1.27
N GLU A 21 4.97 -18.03 -2.31
CA GLU A 21 5.50 -17.32 -3.48
C GLU A 21 5.91 -15.88 -3.14
N VAL A 22 5.12 -15.16 -2.36
CA VAL A 22 5.48 -13.81 -1.89
C VAL A 22 6.75 -13.83 -1.05
N LYS A 23 6.92 -14.82 -0.19
CA LYS A 23 8.11 -14.98 0.67
C LYS A 23 9.40 -15.25 -0.11
N GLN A 24 9.32 -15.68 -1.36
CA GLN A 24 10.51 -15.85 -2.20
C GLN A 24 11.21 -14.52 -2.50
N THR A 25 10.48 -13.43 -2.56
CA THR A 25 11.01 -12.08 -2.83
C THR A 25 10.96 -11.15 -1.61
N VAL A 26 9.99 -11.32 -0.74
CA VAL A 26 9.85 -10.55 0.52
C VAL A 26 10.53 -11.31 1.64
N LEU A 27 11.78 -10.95 1.90
CA LEU A 27 12.63 -11.67 2.85
C LEU A 27 12.52 -11.09 4.27
N GLY A 28 12.59 -11.97 5.27
CA GLY A 28 12.68 -11.59 6.66
C GLY A 28 11.38 -11.08 7.29
N GLN A 29 10.24 -11.25 6.64
CA GLN A 29 8.92 -10.80 7.11
C GLN A 29 7.83 -11.86 6.94
N ASP A 30 8.15 -13.11 7.21
CA ASP A 30 7.24 -14.23 6.91
C ASP A 30 5.89 -14.11 7.60
N ALA A 31 5.87 -13.79 8.89
CA ALA A 31 4.62 -13.60 9.65
C ALA A 31 3.80 -12.41 9.12
N PHE A 32 4.46 -11.32 8.74
CA PHE A 32 3.81 -10.17 8.13
C PHE A 32 3.19 -10.53 6.78
N VAL A 33 3.92 -11.25 5.93
CA VAL A 33 3.42 -11.73 4.63
C VAL A 33 2.19 -12.62 4.83
N ASP A 34 2.23 -13.58 5.76
CA ASP A 34 1.08 -14.42 6.07
C ASP A 34 -0.14 -13.59 6.49
N SER A 35 0.05 -12.56 7.30
CA SER A 35 -1.05 -11.70 7.75
C SER A 35 -1.61 -10.84 6.61
N VAL A 36 -0.76 -10.32 5.71
CA VAL A 36 -1.20 -9.56 4.53
C VAL A 36 -2.00 -10.44 3.57
N VAL A 37 -1.51 -11.63 3.27
CA VAL A 37 -2.23 -12.59 2.40
C VAL A 37 -3.58 -12.97 3.00
N ARG A 38 -3.63 -13.21 4.31
CA ARG A 38 -4.89 -13.47 5.03
C ARG A 38 -5.86 -12.29 4.91
N ALA A 39 -5.37 -11.07 5.09
CA ALA A 39 -6.18 -9.85 4.97
C ALA A 39 -6.76 -9.67 3.57
N MET A 40 -5.97 -9.93 2.54
CA MET A 40 -6.40 -9.87 1.16
C MET A 40 -7.38 -10.99 0.78
N ARG A 41 -7.25 -12.15 1.42
CA ARG A 41 -8.15 -13.29 1.22
C ARG A 41 -9.52 -13.10 1.89
N ARG A 42 -9.62 -12.32 2.95
CA ARG A 42 -10.82 -12.18 3.77
C ARG A 42 -12.11 -11.95 2.96
N PRO A 43 -12.19 -11.01 1.99
CA PRO A 43 -13.42 -10.78 1.23
C PRO A 43 -13.80 -11.96 0.34
N PHE A 44 -12.86 -12.80 -0.06
CA PHE A 44 -13.13 -14.02 -0.84
C PHE A 44 -13.76 -15.12 0.00
N VAL A 45 -13.58 -15.08 1.32
CA VAL A 45 -14.17 -16.02 2.26
C VAL A 45 -15.51 -15.52 2.80
N LEU A 46 -15.56 -14.26 3.19
CA LEU A 46 -16.72 -13.66 3.85
C LEU A 46 -17.70 -12.98 2.88
N GLY A 47 -17.26 -12.70 1.66
CA GLY A 47 -18.00 -11.86 0.73
C GLY A 47 -17.93 -10.39 1.08
N THR A 48 -18.50 -9.54 0.21
CA THR A 48 -18.60 -8.09 0.41
C THR A 48 -19.97 -7.63 -0.08
N GLU A 49 -20.66 -6.83 0.72
CA GLU A 49 -21.97 -6.32 0.37
C GLU A 49 -21.87 -5.00 -0.41
N GLY A 50 -22.46 -4.97 -1.59
CA GLY A 50 -22.60 -3.75 -2.39
C GLY A 50 -21.28 -3.05 -2.68
N ALA A 51 -21.24 -1.74 -2.41
CA ALA A 51 -20.05 -0.89 -2.61
C ALA A 51 -19.20 -0.72 -1.35
N ALA A 52 -19.47 -1.48 -0.27
CA ALA A 52 -18.66 -1.46 0.94
C ALA A 52 -17.20 -1.83 0.66
N ALA A 53 -16.31 -1.44 1.55
CA ALA A 53 -14.90 -1.82 1.45
C ALA A 53 -14.76 -3.35 1.46
N ARG A 54 -13.90 -3.89 0.60
CA ARG A 54 -13.57 -5.32 0.61
C ARG A 54 -12.97 -5.74 1.93
N ASN A 55 -12.05 -4.92 2.43
CA ASN A 55 -11.50 -5.01 3.76
C ASN A 55 -10.87 -3.66 4.13
N VAL A 56 -10.80 -3.37 5.41
CA VAL A 56 -10.04 -2.26 5.98
C VAL A 56 -8.86 -2.85 6.72
N ILE A 57 -7.65 -2.49 6.29
CA ILE A 57 -6.41 -3.14 6.72
C ILE A 57 -5.45 -2.08 7.27
N LEU A 58 -4.85 -2.36 8.42
CA LEU A 58 -3.74 -1.58 8.96
C LEU A 58 -2.43 -2.35 8.76
N LEU A 59 -1.49 -1.75 8.03
CA LEU A 59 -0.12 -2.23 7.90
C LEU A 59 0.80 -1.32 8.71
N TRP A 60 1.40 -1.81 9.79
CA TRP A 60 2.21 -0.99 10.66
C TRP A 60 3.56 -1.62 11.01
N GLY A 61 4.48 -0.76 11.39
CA GLY A 61 5.84 -1.13 11.77
C GLY A 61 6.82 0.00 11.49
N ALA A 62 8.07 -0.23 11.83
CA ALA A 62 9.14 0.72 11.61
C ALA A 62 9.34 1.02 10.11
N PRO A 63 9.87 2.21 9.76
CA PRO A 63 10.21 2.53 8.38
C PRO A 63 11.20 1.52 7.79
N GLY A 64 11.07 1.24 6.49
CA GLY A 64 12.01 0.37 5.77
C GLY A 64 11.97 -1.10 6.17
N THR A 65 10.89 -1.57 6.80
CA THR A 65 10.68 -2.97 7.15
C THR A 65 9.93 -3.77 6.09
N GLY A 66 9.64 -3.17 4.94
CA GLY A 66 9.08 -3.85 3.77
C GLY A 66 7.57 -3.85 3.66
N ARG A 67 6.85 -2.97 4.35
CA ARG A 67 5.39 -2.87 4.31
C ARG A 67 4.85 -2.66 2.89
N HIS A 68 5.36 -1.65 2.18
CA HIS A 68 4.95 -1.33 0.82
C HIS A 68 5.35 -2.42 -0.16
N PHE A 69 6.56 -2.91 -0.05
CA PHE A 69 7.08 -3.96 -0.93
C PHE A 69 6.27 -5.25 -0.79
N ALA A 70 5.96 -5.67 0.43
CA ALA A 70 5.15 -6.87 0.67
C ALA A 70 3.73 -6.72 0.09
N LEU A 71 3.10 -5.56 0.25
CA LEU A 71 1.79 -5.30 -0.34
C LEU A 71 1.85 -5.31 -1.87
N ALA A 72 2.84 -4.64 -2.46
CA ALA A 72 3.01 -4.59 -3.92
C ALA A 72 3.24 -5.99 -4.52
N GLU A 73 4.10 -6.80 -3.91
CA GLU A 73 4.35 -8.18 -4.35
C GLU A 73 3.11 -9.06 -4.20
N THR A 74 2.38 -8.94 -3.09
CA THR A 74 1.12 -9.65 -2.90
C THR A 74 0.10 -9.27 -3.97
N ALA A 75 -0.07 -7.99 -4.24
CA ALA A 75 -0.98 -7.50 -5.28
C ALA A 75 -0.58 -7.99 -6.68
N ARG A 76 0.72 -7.98 -7.00
CA ARG A 76 1.26 -8.46 -8.27
C ARG A 76 0.93 -9.94 -8.49
N ILE A 77 1.18 -10.77 -7.50
CA ILE A 77 0.93 -12.22 -7.59
C ILE A 77 -0.58 -12.50 -7.64
N MET A 78 -1.37 -11.80 -6.83
CA MET A 78 -2.83 -11.92 -6.88
C MET A 78 -3.40 -11.54 -8.26
N ALA A 79 -2.90 -10.46 -8.86
CA ALA A 79 -3.30 -10.07 -10.22
C ALA A 79 -2.91 -11.12 -11.25
N ALA A 80 -1.70 -11.67 -11.18
CA ALA A 80 -1.23 -12.75 -12.05
C ALA A 80 -2.09 -14.02 -11.94
N ARG A 81 -2.66 -14.28 -10.77
CA ARG A 81 -3.57 -15.42 -10.52
C ARG A 81 -5.05 -15.10 -10.80
N GLY A 82 -5.36 -13.91 -11.28
CA GLY A 82 -6.74 -13.50 -11.57
C GLY A 82 -7.59 -13.16 -10.34
N LEU A 83 -6.97 -13.00 -9.17
CA LEU A 83 -7.63 -12.61 -7.91
C LEU A 83 -7.89 -11.11 -7.82
N LEU A 84 -7.10 -10.32 -8.52
CA LEU A 84 -7.30 -8.88 -8.73
C LEU A 84 -7.30 -8.60 -10.23
N GLN A 85 -8.01 -7.55 -10.65
CA GLN A 85 -8.01 -7.10 -12.05
C GLN A 85 -6.67 -6.46 -12.44
N SER A 86 -6.01 -5.84 -11.48
CA SER A 86 -4.74 -5.13 -11.66
C SER A 86 -3.94 -5.13 -10.37
N ASP A 87 -2.63 -5.01 -10.48
CA ASP A 87 -1.73 -4.77 -9.36
C ASP A 87 -1.60 -3.27 -9.00
N ARG A 88 -2.30 -2.40 -9.73
CA ARG A 88 -2.27 -0.95 -9.49
C ARG A 88 -2.87 -0.61 -8.14
N MET A 89 -2.21 0.32 -7.45
CA MET A 89 -2.65 0.86 -6.17
C MET A 89 -2.76 2.38 -6.30
N ALA A 90 -3.91 2.93 -5.89
CA ALA A 90 -4.03 4.38 -5.71
C ALA A 90 -3.47 4.74 -4.34
N VAL A 91 -2.60 5.73 -4.26
CA VAL A 91 -1.95 6.15 -3.01
C VAL A 91 -2.35 7.58 -2.70
N MET A 92 -2.85 7.81 -1.48
CA MET A 92 -3.12 9.14 -0.94
C MET A 92 -2.16 9.43 0.21
N ASP A 93 -1.35 10.46 0.05
CA ASP A 93 -0.54 11.03 1.13
C ASP A 93 -1.39 12.02 1.92
N LEU A 94 -1.89 11.59 3.07
CA LEU A 94 -2.79 12.41 3.90
C LEU A 94 -2.10 13.62 4.54
N ALA A 95 -0.77 13.69 4.52
CA ALA A 95 -0.03 14.88 4.94
C ALA A 95 -0.26 16.10 4.03
N LEU A 96 -0.78 15.89 2.82
CA LEU A 96 -1.15 16.97 1.89
C LEU A 96 -2.43 17.72 2.30
N TYR A 97 -3.16 17.22 3.29
CA TYR A 97 -4.45 17.76 3.74
C TYR A 97 -4.43 18.10 5.24
N PRO A 98 -3.54 19.03 5.68
CA PRO A 98 -3.33 19.29 7.10
C PRO A 98 -4.37 20.20 7.75
N ASP A 99 -5.14 20.94 6.97
CA ASP A 99 -6.09 21.95 7.45
C ASP A 99 -7.41 21.91 6.66
N PRO A 100 -8.49 22.54 7.20
CA PRO A 100 -9.80 22.51 6.55
C PRO A 100 -9.85 23.16 5.17
N GLY A 101 -8.92 24.05 4.85
CA GLY A 101 -8.83 24.68 3.53
C GLY A 101 -8.50 23.72 2.40
N ALA A 102 -7.97 22.55 2.72
CA ALA A 102 -7.67 21.49 1.76
C ALA A 102 -8.89 20.60 1.38
N GLU A 103 -10.11 20.92 1.82
CA GLU A 103 -11.29 20.06 1.64
C GLU A 103 -11.56 19.71 0.17
N LYS A 104 -11.54 20.70 -0.72
CA LYS A 104 -11.79 20.45 -2.16
C LYS A 104 -10.76 19.52 -2.75
N LEU A 105 -9.49 19.76 -2.45
CA LEU A 105 -8.39 18.92 -2.93
C LEU A 105 -8.52 17.49 -2.37
N PHE A 106 -8.77 17.36 -1.07
CA PHE A 106 -8.98 16.07 -0.42
C PHE A 106 -10.11 15.26 -1.07
N LEU A 107 -11.27 15.89 -1.29
CA LEU A 107 -12.43 15.21 -1.88
C LEU A 107 -12.19 14.83 -3.35
N GLN A 108 -11.54 15.70 -4.13
CA GLN A 108 -11.17 15.39 -5.52
C GLN A 108 -10.21 14.19 -5.59
N ASP A 109 -9.18 14.20 -4.76
CA ASP A 109 -8.17 13.14 -4.73
C ASP A 109 -8.76 11.83 -4.20
N LEU A 110 -9.60 11.88 -3.16
CA LEU A 110 -10.28 10.71 -2.62
C LEU A 110 -11.23 10.09 -3.66
N TYR A 111 -12.04 10.91 -4.33
CA TYR A 111 -12.93 10.45 -5.38
C TYR A 111 -12.14 9.79 -6.52
N ALA A 112 -11.06 10.42 -6.97
CA ALA A 112 -10.19 9.88 -8.00
C ALA A 112 -9.56 8.55 -7.59
N ALA A 113 -9.08 8.44 -6.34
CA ALA A 113 -8.49 7.21 -5.80
C ALA A 113 -9.50 6.05 -5.74
N LEU A 114 -10.73 6.33 -5.27
CA LEU A 114 -11.79 5.34 -5.16
C LEU A 114 -12.33 4.87 -6.53
N HIS A 115 -12.17 5.67 -7.59
CA HIS A 115 -12.60 5.34 -8.96
C HIS A 115 -11.44 4.96 -9.89
N ALA A 116 -10.20 4.98 -9.39
CA ALA A 116 -9.02 4.58 -10.16
C ALA A 116 -9.09 3.08 -10.53
N PRO A 117 -8.41 2.66 -11.60
CA PRO A 117 -8.23 1.25 -11.90
C PRO A 117 -7.55 0.51 -10.75
N GLY A 118 -7.92 -0.76 -10.56
CA GLY A 118 -7.43 -1.59 -9.46
C GLY A 118 -8.32 -1.53 -8.23
N GLU A 119 -8.08 -2.42 -7.30
CA GLU A 119 -8.95 -2.64 -6.14
C GLU A 119 -8.37 -2.14 -4.83
N ILE A 120 -7.18 -1.54 -4.86
CA ILE A 120 -6.44 -1.14 -3.66
C ILE A 120 -6.28 0.37 -3.59
N VAL A 121 -6.71 0.97 -2.48
CA VAL A 121 -6.42 2.36 -2.10
C VAL A 121 -5.58 2.37 -0.83
N VAL A 122 -4.43 3.03 -0.89
CA VAL A 122 -3.48 3.15 0.20
C VAL A 122 -3.52 4.56 0.78
N PHE A 123 -3.58 4.67 2.09
CA PHE A 123 -3.54 5.92 2.83
C PHE A 123 -2.30 5.98 3.70
N GLU A 124 -1.49 7.02 3.51
CA GLU A 124 -0.24 7.25 4.23
C GLU A 124 -0.33 8.53 5.09
N HIS A 125 0.43 8.58 6.17
CA HIS A 125 0.62 9.77 7.02
C HIS A 125 -0.69 10.33 7.60
N TYR A 126 -1.57 9.45 8.08
CA TYR A 126 -2.84 9.89 8.68
C TYR A 126 -2.64 10.82 9.90
N GLU A 127 -1.51 10.72 10.57
CA GLU A 127 -1.17 11.54 11.74
C GLU A 127 -1.12 13.04 11.42
N SER A 128 -0.80 13.39 10.19
CA SER A 128 -0.68 14.77 9.72
C SER A 128 -1.93 15.30 9.01
N CYS A 129 -2.99 14.49 8.94
CA CYS A 129 -4.23 14.84 8.27
C CYS A 129 -5.18 15.62 9.19
N HIS A 130 -5.92 16.57 8.61
CA HIS A 130 -6.99 17.27 9.34
C HIS A 130 -8.05 16.27 9.86
N PRO A 131 -8.46 16.38 11.14
CA PRO A 131 -9.40 15.42 11.76
C PRO A 131 -10.75 15.31 11.04
N GLY A 132 -11.23 16.39 10.42
CA GLY A 132 -12.46 16.37 9.62
C GLY A 132 -12.40 15.42 8.43
N PHE A 133 -11.25 15.30 7.78
CA PHE A 133 -11.04 14.37 6.67
C PHE A 133 -10.87 12.94 7.15
N LEU A 134 -10.19 12.73 8.28
CA LEU A 134 -10.13 11.42 8.92
C LEU A 134 -11.52 10.89 9.27
N ARG A 135 -12.44 11.78 9.64
CA ARG A 135 -13.84 11.42 9.91
C ARG A 135 -14.55 10.89 8.66
N ILE A 136 -14.28 11.48 7.50
CA ILE A 136 -14.80 10.99 6.22
C ILE A 136 -14.28 9.58 5.93
N LEU A 137 -12.98 9.34 6.10
CA LEU A 137 -12.39 8.02 5.93
C LEU A 137 -12.94 7.00 6.94
N SER A 138 -13.15 7.43 8.18
CA SER A 138 -13.80 6.60 9.20
C SER A 138 -15.23 6.21 8.80
N ASP A 139 -16.03 7.15 8.29
CA ASP A 139 -17.37 6.86 7.83
C ASP A 139 -17.39 5.87 6.66
N LEU A 140 -16.45 5.96 5.73
CA LEU A 140 -16.30 4.97 4.65
C LEU A 140 -16.08 3.56 5.20
N ALA A 141 -15.23 3.43 6.23
CA ALA A 141 -14.90 2.15 6.83
C ALA A 141 -16.02 1.59 7.71
N VAL A 142 -16.64 2.44 8.54
CA VAL A 142 -17.63 2.03 9.56
C VAL A 142 -19.03 1.92 8.97
N LYS A 143 -19.43 2.91 8.16
CA LYS A 143 -20.81 3.04 7.65
C LYS A 143 -20.95 2.61 6.20
N GLY A 144 -19.84 2.35 5.50
CA GLY A 144 -19.81 2.01 4.08
C GLY A 144 -20.11 3.19 3.15
N SER A 145 -20.31 4.40 3.68
CA SER A 145 -20.45 5.64 2.91
C SER A 145 -20.23 6.85 3.80
N ALA A 146 -19.83 7.96 3.22
CA ALA A 146 -19.65 9.23 3.89
C ALA A 146 -20.49 10.34 3.22
N PRO A 147 -21.25 11.15 4.00
CA PRO A 147 -21.91 12.33 3.45
C PRO A 147 -20.89 13.41 3.15
N LEU A 148 -21.13 14.19 2.10
CA LEU A 148 -20.33 15.35 1.75
C LEU A 148 -20.98 16.62 2.30
N SER A 149 -20.18 17.61 2.66
CA SER A 149 -20.66 18.90 3.19
C SER A 149 -21.37 19.75 2.11
N SER A 150 -21.09 19.49 0.85
CA SER A 150 -21.67 20.15 -0.32
C SER A 150 -22.08 19.14 -1.37
N ARG A 151 -22.80 19.60 -2.38
CA ARG A 151 -23.12 18.79 -3.57
C ARG A 151 -22.02 18.97 -4.61
N TYR A 152 -21.68 17.89 -5.26
CA TYR A 152 -20.66 17.84 -6.28
C TYR A 152 -21.21 17.23 -7.58
N LEU A 153 -20.63 17.62 -8.70
CA LEU A 153 -20.86 17.01 -10.01
C LEU A 153 -19.57 16.37 -10.48
N VAL A 154 -19.68 15.28 -11.21
CA VAL A 154 -18.56 14.68 -11.91
C VAL A 154 -18.53 15.27 -13.32
N ASN A 155 -17.45 15.96 -13.68
CA ASN A 155 -17.27 16.53 -15.01
C ASN A 155 -16.91 15.46 -16.05
N LYS A 156 -16.74 15.87 -17.32
CA LYS A 156 -16.41 14.94 -18.43
C LYS A 156 -15.08 14.24 -18.26
N GLU A 157 -14.16 14.84 -17.52
CA GLU A 157 -12.84 14.28 -17.17
C GLU A 157 -12.89 13.34 -15.96
N GLY A 158 -14.07 13.12 -15.35
CA GLY A 158 -14.22 12.29 -14.15
C GLY A 158 -13.80 12.98 -12.86
N ILE A 159 -13.66 14.31 -12.87
CA ILE A 159 -13.26 15.11 -11.71
C ILE A 159 -14.50 15.59 -10.95
N LEU A 160 -14.44 15.51 -9.63
CA LEU A 160 -15.46 16.00 -8.73
C LEU A 160 -15.39 17.54 -8.63
N VAL A 161 -16.45 18.23 -9.01
CA VAL A 161 -16.55 19.69 -9.02
C VAL A 161 -17.75 20.13 -8.20
N GLU A 162 -17.59 21.15 -7.36
CA GLU A 162 -18.69 21.67 -6.53
C GLU A 162 -19.84 22.20 -7.40
N ALA A 163 -21.06 21.71 -7.14
CA ALA A 163 -22.24 22.03 -7.94
C ALA A 163 -22.92 23.35 -7.58
N GLY A 164 -22.48 24.02 -6.51
CA GLY A 164 -23.11 25.22 -6.00
C GLY A 164 -24.52 24.96 -5.45
N THR A 165 -25.42 25.96 -5.60
CA THR A 165 -26.83 25.88 -5.13
C THR A 165 -27.77 25.23 -6.12
N ALA A 166 -27.32 24.89 -7.32
CA ALA A 166 -28.16 24.34 -8.37
C ALA A 166 -28.57 22.90 -8.04
N LEU A 167 -29.84 22.60 -8.16
CA LEU A 167 -30.38 21.23 -8.16
C LEU A 167 -30.08 20.59 -9.52
N ALA A 168 -28.85 20.10 -9.68
CA ALA A 168 -28.46 19.43 -10.91
C ALA A 168 -28.74 17.92 -10.83
N PRO A 169 -29.34 17.31 -11.87
CA PRO A 169 -29.46 15.86 -11.94
C PRO A 169 -28.07 15.21 -11.88
N GLY A 170 -27.92 14.14 -11.09
CA GLY A 170 -26.65 13.45 -10.94
C GLY A 170 -25.68 14.06 -9.93
N ALA A 171 -26.14 15.03 -9.11
CA ALA A 171 -25.31 15.57 -8.03
C ALA A 171 -24.92 14.49 -7.01
N VAL A 172 -23.63 14.46 -6.66
CA VAL A 172 -23.05 13.55 -5.68
C VAL A 172 -23.06 14.24 -4.31
N SER A 173 -23.75 13.67 -3.34
CA SER A 173 -23.80 14.14 -1.94
C SER A 173 -23.21 13.14 -0.95
N ARG A 174 -22.86 11.95 -1.41
CA ARG A 174 -22.22 10.87 -0.64
C ARG A 174 -21.19 10.18 -1.50
N ILE A 175 -20.17 9.67 -0.83
CA ILE A 175 -19.17 8.79 -1.45
C ILE A 175 -19.16 7.45 -0.72
N ASP A 176 -18.79 6.39 -1.43
CA ASP A 176 -18.63 5.04 -0.91
C ASP A 176 -17.25 4.46 -1.27
N PRO A 177 -16.80 3.36 -0.64
CA PRO A 177 -15.51 2.75 -0.92
C PRO A 177 -15.36 2.13 -2.33
N CYS A 178 -16.43 2.06 -3.11
CA CYS A 178 -16.42 1.46 -4.45
C CYS A 178 -15.95 0.01 -4.51
N GLY A 179 -16.13 -0.77 -3.43
CA GLY A 179 -15.65 -2.14 -3.34
C GLY A 179 -14.12 -2.28 -3.31
N LYS A 180 -13.42 -1.25 -2.86
CA LYS A 180 -11.96 -1.24 -2.75
C LYS A 180 -11.48 -1.82 -1.43
N TYR A 181 -10.22 -2.30 -1.40
CA TYR A 181 -9.47 -2.44 -0.16
C TYR A 181 -9.02 -1.06 0.30
N LEU A 182 -9.28 -0.72 1.55
CA LEU A 182 -8.79 0.50 2.19
C LEU A 182 -7.64 0.13 3.12
N ILE A 183 -6.42 0.48 2.73
CA ILE A 183 -5.20 0.05 3.41
C ILE A 183 -4.48 1.26 3.99
N PHE A 184 -4.33 1.28 5.31
CA PHE A 184 -3.68 2.34 6.07
C PHE A 184 -2.28 1.91 6.47
N PHE A 185 -1.30 2.76 6.18
CA PHE A 185 0.07 2.58 6.64
C PHE A 185 0.33 3.41 7.89
N SER A 186 0.99 2.81 8.87
CA SER A 186 1.35 3.47 10.12
C SER A 186 2.70 2.98 10.63
N ARG A 187 3.35 3.83 11.42
CA ARG A 187 4.52 3.45 12.22
C ARG A 187 4.14 2.90 13.59
N LYS A 188 2.89 3.10 14.00
CA LYS A 188 2.34 2.72 15.30
C LYS A 188 1.13 1.81 15.11
N GLY A 189 0.83 1.04 16.12
CA GLY A 189 -0.22 0.05 16.09
C GLY A 189 -1.64 0.59 16.33
N ARG A 190 -2.52 -0.33 16.67
CA ARG A 190 -3.97 -0.12 16.80
C ARG A 190 -4.35 0.98 17.80
N GLU A 191 -3.62 1.11 18.92
CA GLU A 191 -3.91 2.13 19.93
C GLU A 191 -3.74 3.55 19.39
N ALA A 192 -2.64 3.81 18.69
CA ALA A 192 -2.41 5.11 18.07
C ALA A 192 -3.42 5.42 16.96
N LEU A 193 -3.90 4.40 16.26
CA LEU A 193 -4.98 4.53 15.29
C LEU A 193 -6.29 4.94 15.98
N ALA A 194 -6.59 4.35 17.14
CA ALA A 194 -7.77 4.69 17.94
C ALA A 194 -7.76 6.14 18.40
N ASP A 195 -6.60 6.68 18.78
CA ASP A 195 -6.45 8.07 19.20
C ASP A 195 -6.80 9.08 18.10
N LYS A 196 -6.56 8.72 16.85
CA LYS A 196 -6.84 9.57 15.68
C LYS A 196 -8.23 9.38 15.09
N PHE A 197 -8.66 8.13 14.93
CA PHE A 197 -9.91 7.78 14.24
C PHE A 197 -11.07 7.42 15.18
N GLY A 198 -10.78 7.09 16.43
CA GLY A 198 -11.77 6.62 17.39
C GLY A 198 -11.96 5.10 17.36
N ALA A 199 -12.66 4.60 18.41
CA ALA A 199 -12.85 3.16 18.65
C ALA A 199 -13.70 2.48 17.56
N SER A 200 -14.69 3.17 17.00
CA SER A 200 -15.56 2.61 15.96
C SER A 200 -14.79 2.28 14.68
N PHE A 201 -13.85 3.14 14.30
CA PHE A 201 -12.97 2.87 13.15
C PHE A 201 -12.08 1.66 13.40
N VAL A 202 -11.45 1.58 14.57
CA VAL A 202 -10.59 0.45 14.94
C VAL A 202 -11.36 -0.87 14.94
N ALA A 203 -12.62 -0.85 15.41
CA ALA A 203 -13.49 -2.03 15.36
C ALA A 203 -13.83 -2.45 13.91
N ALA A 204 -13.88 -1.51 12.98
CA ALA A 204 -14.11 -1.77 11.54
C ALA A 204 -12.87 -2.27 10.80
N VAL A 205 -11.67 -2.13 11.36
CA VAL A 205 -10.43 -2.68 10.78
C VAL A 205 -10.49 -4.21 10.86
N GLY A 206 -10.55 -4.85 9.70
CA GLY A 206 -10.66 -6.31 9.61
C GLY A 206 -9.38 -7.04 9.94
N ASP A 207 -8.25 -6.48 9.57
CA ASP A 207 -6.93 -7.08 9.80
C ASP A 207 -5.89 -6.02 10.16
N VAL A 208 -5.02 -6.37 11.11
CA VAL A 208 -3.86 -5.59 11.52
C VAL A 208 -2.61 -6.44 11.29
N CYS A 209 -1.73 -5.94 10.45
CA CYS A 209 -0.51 -6.62 10.05
C CYS A 209 0.70 -5.83 10.54
N GLN A 210 1.58 -6.47 11.27
CA GLN A 210 2.76 -5.85 11.87
C GLN A 210 4.04 -6.45 11.28
N THR A 211 4.96 -5.59 10.82
CA THR A 211 6.32 -6.01 10.49
C THR A 211 7.15 -6.19 11.75
N ALA A 212 8.16 -7.05 11.65
CA ALA A 212 9.15 -7.25 12.69
C ALA A 212 10.47 -6.52 12.34
N PRO A 213 11.31 -6.19 13.31
CA PRO A 213 12.69 -5.80 13.04
C PRO A 213 13.41 -6.92 12.27
N PHE A 214 14.30 -6.54 11.34
CA PHE A 214 15.09 -7.53 10.62
C PHE A 214 16.14 -8.18 11.52
N THR A 215 16.23 -9.51 11.47
CA THR A 215 17.31 -10.26 12.09
C THR A 215 18.61 -10.09 11.28
N PRO A 216 19.80 -10.35 11.87
CA PRO A 216 21.06 -10.35 11.12
C PRO A 216 21.04 -11.29 9.92
N GLU A 217 20.41 -12.45 10.03
CA GLU A 217 20.24 -13.42 8.95
C GLU A 217 19.37 -12.86 7.81
N ALA A 218 18.27 -12.19 8.16
CA ALA A 218 17.41 -11.53 7.20
C ALA A 218 18.15 -10.40 6.48
N LEU A 219 18.92 -9.58 7.19
CA LEU A 219 19.74 -8.52 6.58
C LEU A 219 20.80 -9.07 5.62
N ALA A 220 21.43 -10.18 5.98
CA ALA A 220 22.39 -10.84 5.09
C ALA A 220 21.69 -11.34 3.80
N ALA A 221 20.52 -11.93 3.91
CA ALA A 221 19.73 -12.37 2.75
C ALA A 221 19.27 -11.20 1.89
N LEU A 222 18.83 -10.09 2.50
CA LEU A 222 18.46 -8.86 1.79
C LEU A 222 19.66 -8.24 1.06
N ALA A 223 20.82 -8.20 1.71
CA ALA A 223 22.05 -7.72 1.08
C ALA A 223 22.43 -8.57 -0.15
N ALA A 224 22.35 -9.89 -0.05
CA ALA A 224 22.58 -10.79 -1.17
C ALA A 224 21.58 -10.55 -2.30
N GLN A 225 20.32 -10.37 -2.01
CA GLN A 225 19.26 -10.05 -2.99
C GLN A 225 19.55 -8.74 -3.71
N GLN A 226 19.89 -7.67 -2.98
CA GLN A 226 20.22 -6.37 -3.56
C GLN A 226 21.49 -6.41 -4.41
N LEU A 227 22.49 -7.13 -3.98
CA LEU A 227 23.74 -7.30 -4.75
C LEU A 227 23.54 -8.14 -6.02
N ASN A 228 22.68 -9.16 -5.97
CA ASN A 228 22.33 -9.92 -7.19
C ASN A 228 21.60 -9.05 -8.21
N ALA A 229 20.65 -8.21 -7.76
CA ALA A 229 19.96 -7.26 -8.63
C ALA A 229 20.94 -6.22 -9.20
N LEU A 230 21.89 -5.74 -8.40
CA LEU A 230 22.96 -4.85 -8.84
C LEU A 230 23.84 -5.52 -9.91
N ALA A 231 24.27 -6.76 -9.69
CA ALA A 231 25.08 -7.51 -10.64
C ALA A 231 24.40 -7.68 -12.00
N GLN A 232 23.10 -7.99 -11.99
CA GLN A 232 22.31 -8.09 -13.22
C GLN A 232 22.21 -6.73 -13.94
N ARG A 233 22.00 -5.64 -13.20
CA ARG A 233 21.94 -4.30 -13.76
C ARG A 233 23.28 -3.84 -14.34
N VAL A 234 24.37 -4.10 -13.63
CA VAL A 234 25.73 -3.81 -14.09
C VAL A 234 26.06 -4.57 -15.38
N ASN A 235 25.69 -5.84 -15.43
CA ASN A 235 25.88 -6.64 -16.64
C ASN A 235 25.07 -6.11 -17.83
N SER A 236 23.77 -5.86 -17.62
CA SER A 236 22.87 -5.42 -18.69
C SER A 236 23.13 -4.00 -19.18
N ARG A 237 23.59 -3.10 -18.30
CA ARG A 237 23.78 -1.68 -18.62
C ARG A 237 25.20 -1.30 -18.94
N LEU A 238 26.19 -1.91 -18.31
CA LEU A 238 27.60 -1.58 -18.43
C LEU A 238 28.44 -2.68 -19.11
N GLY A 239 27.84 -3.87 -19.33
CA GLY A 239 28.56 -5.01 -19.91
C GLY A 239 29.66 -5.59 -19.01
N LEU A 240 29.62 -5.27 -17.71
CA LEU A 240 30.62 -5.72 -16.75
C LEU A 240 30.07 -6.88 -15.92
N THR A 241 30.98 -7.73 -15.45
CA THR A 241 30.65 -8.78 -14.47
C THR A 241 31.01 -8.29 -13.09
N LEU A 242 29.98 -8.16 -12.20
CA LEU A 242 30.16 -7.78 -10.82
C LEU A 242 30.15 -9.02 -9.92
N THR A 243 31.19 -9.18 -9.12
CA THR A 243 31.29 -10.21 -8.10
C THR A 243 31.45 -9.56 -6.72
N ALA A 244 30.58 -9.87 -5.78
CA ALA A 244 30.64 -9.34 -4.42
C ALA A 244 31.14 -10.42 -3.44
N GLY A 245 32.24 -10.15 -2.77
CA GLY A 245 32.74 -10.99 -1.67
C GLY A 245 31.95 -10.82 -0.38
N ALA A 246 32.27 -11.62 0.63
CA ALA A 246 31.61 -11.59 1.93
C ALA A 246 31.69 -10.22 2.61
N GLU A 247 32.83 -9.54 2.50
CA GLU A 247 33.06 -8.20 3.08
C GLU A 247 32.08 -7.16 2.51
N VAL A 248 31.86 -7.20 1.20
CA VAL A 248 30.92 -6.28 0.52
C VAL A 248 29.48 -6.58 0.95
N ARG A 249 29.12 -7.84 1.07
CA ARG A 249 27.78 -8.25 1.57
C ARG A 249 27.55 -7.78 3.00
N ASP A 250 28.53 -7.93 3.85
CA ASP A 250 28.47 -7.47 5.25
C ASP A 250 28.36 -5.95 5.34
N TYR A 251 29.12 -5.25 4.51
CA TYR A 251 29.06 -3.78 4.39
C TYR A 251 27.66 -3.31 3.96
N VAL A 252 27.07 -3.93 2.94
CA VAL A 252 25.72 -3.58 2.46
C VAL A 252 24.69 -3.90 3.55
N ALA A 253 24.78 -5.05 4.21
CA ALA A 253 23.87 -5.42 5.31
C ALA A 253 23.92 -4.42 6.46
N ALA A 254 25.11 -3.87 6.77
CA ALA A 254 25.30 -2.87 7.81
C ALA A 254 24.69 -1.49 7.48
N GLN A 255 24.24 -1.25 6.27
CA GLN A 255 23.60 0.02 5.87
C GLN A 255 22.13 0.13 6.31
N CYS A 256 21.57 -0.88 6.94
CA CYS A 256 20.26 -0.81 7.57
C CYS A 256 20.29 0.19 8.74
N SER A 257 19.47 1.22 8.67
CA SER A 257 19.40 2.27 9.71
C SER A 257 18.02 2.27 10.39
N LYS A 258 17.93 2.96 11.53
CA LYS A 258 16.64 3.16 12.22
C LYS A 258 15.66 4.02 11.41
N GLU A 259 16.18 4.90 10.57
CA GLU A 259 15.38 5.84 9.79
C GLU A 259 14.91 5.24 8.46
N LYS A 260 15.80 4.55 7.75
CA LYS A 260 15.55 4.03 6.40
C LYS A 260 15.33 2.52 6.35
N GLY A 261 15.69 1.79 7.41
CA GLY A 261 15.60 0.33 7.41
C GLY A 261 16.35 -0.30 6.25
N ALA A 262 15.72 -1.25 5.57
CA ALA A 262 16.30 -1.95 4.42
C ALA A 262 16.46 -1.06 3.17
N GLU A 263 15.84 0.10 3.09
CA GLU A 263 16.09 1.07 2.02
C GLU A 263 17.54 1.55 1.99
N GLY A 264 18.21 1.56 3.14
CA GLY A 264 19.65 1.85 3.25
C GLY A 264 20.51 0.91 2.44
N LEU A 265 20.12 -0.37 2.30
CA LEU A 265 20.83 -1.36 1.48
C LEU A 265 20.69 -1.03 -0.01
N ALA A 266 19.47 -0.70 -0.44
CA ALA A 266 19.21 -0.30 -1.83
C ALA A 266 19.94 0.99 -2.20
N ASP A 267 19.95 1.99 -1.32
CA ASP A 267 20.70 3.24 -1.50
C ASP A 267 22.20 3.00 -1.64
N CYS A 268 22.75 2.08 -0.85
CA CYS A 268 24.15 1.67 -0.93
C CYS A 268 24.47 1.06 -2.32
N CYS A 269 23.63 0.13 -2.78
CA CYS A 269 23.80 -0.48 -4.11
C CYS A 269 23.67 0.56 -5.24
N GLU A 270 22.80 1.55 -5.11
CA GLU A 270 22.69 2.64 -6.08
C GLU A 270 23.97 3.50 -6.12
N ARG A 271 24.58 3.78 -4.98
CA ARG A 271 25.88 4.48 -4.94
C ARG A 271 26.97 3.68 -5.64
N ILE A 272 27.01 2.37 -5.44
CA ILE A 272 27.97 1.49 -6.12
C ILE A 272 27.75 1.52 -7.63
N PHE A 273 26.50 1.43 -8.09
CA PHE A 273 26.19 1.52 -9.52
C PHE A 273 26.64 2.83 -10.13
N ARG A 274 26.39 3.96 -9.45
CA ARG A 274 26.84 5.29 -9.93
C ARG A 274 28.36 5.37 -10.03
N ALA A 275 29.08 4.88 -9.02
CA ALA A 275 30.54 4.88 -9.04
C ALA A 275 31.11 4.04 -10.19
N LEU A 276 30.51 2.86 -10.46
CA LEU A 276 30.91 2.04 -11.62
C LEU A 276 30.58 2.71 -12.95
N SER A 277 29.46 3.39 -13.05
CA SER A 277 29.06 4.13 -14.25
C SER A 277 30.02 5.27 -14.54
N GLU A 278 30.40 6.04 -13.52
CA GLU A 278 31.38 7.12 -13.63
C GLU A 278 32.76 6.59 -14.09
N TYR A 279 33.19 5.47 -13.54
CA TYR A 279 34.43 4.82 -13.98
C TYR A 279 34.37 4.45 -15.47
N CYS A 280 33.28 3.87 -15.95
CA CYS A 280 33.09 3.53 -17.36
C CYS A 280 33.04 4.76 -18.29
N LEU A 281 32.62 5.92 -17.79
CA LEU A 281 32.58 7.16 -18.58
C LEU A 281 33.95 7.81 -18.71
N GLN A 282 34.90 7.48 -17.82
CA GLN A 282 36.26 8.03 -17.81
C GLN A 282 37.25 7.16 -18.61
N THR A 283 36.90 5.92 -18.89
CA THR A 283 37.72 4.96 -19.67
C THR A 283 37.15 4.78 -21.08
#